data_98c0c865270678e9069670473690c00a
#
_entry.id   98c0c865270678e9069670473690c00a
#
_cell.length_a   1.000
_cell.length_b   1.000
_cell.length_c   1.000
_cell.angle_alpha   90.00
_cell.angle_beta   90.00
_cell.angle_gamma   90.00
#
_symmetry.space_group_name_H-M   'P 1'
#
loop_
_entity.id
_entity.type
_entity.pdbx_description
1 polymer ?
#
loop_
_entity_poly.entity_id
_entity_poly.type
_entity_poly.pdbx_seq_one_letter_code
_entity_poly.pdbx_strand_id
1 'polypeptide(L)'
;MGNKKLISPEFRVTVGDYEISEGIEVECFSSKESHMDWCRVELSPQLQGLIQFKDMDEATVELGYEDDFDSLIDGYVRCGDGDYWKEIMIKDDMMKLDRVTIKASFVDCEPQDVIRYVLACAGIEDYILSDENYGKKDLFVIDKRSGIKTIAEVNSSWGISNPFFFQKKVFYWGTKEDQKEMYVLEEGGTILALNKYGDLWEAETIAIPWIHHSQEVEVQHSKYSGIVTVEKTIVRSDDTGAVHMYIYFAGGEQDV
;
A
#
# COMPACT_ATOMS: atom_id res chain seq x y z
N MET A 1 -19.11 18.95 -2.04
CA MET A 1 -19.18 17.57 -2.56
C MET A 1 -20.63 17.12 -2.61
N GLY A 2 -21.09 16.53 -3.72
CA GLY A 2 -22.40 15.89 -3.77
C GLY A 2 -22.38 14.64 -2.87
N ASN A 3 -23.47 14.36 -2.15
CA ASN A 3 -23.62 13.12 -1.41
C ASN A 3 -23.54 11.93 -2.40
N LYS A 4 -22.34 11.32 -2.52
CA LYS A 4 -22.21 10.04 -3.21
C LYS A 4 -22.91 8.97 -2.38
N LYS A 5 -23.76 8.18 -3.01
CA LYS A 5 -24.41 7.03 -2.38
C LYS A 5 -23.45 5.84 -2.51
N LEU A 6 -22.83 5.43 -1.41
CA LEU A 6 -21.93 4.28 -1.36
C LEU A 6 -22.74 3.02 -1.03
N ILE A 7 -23.28 2.37 -2.07
CA ILE A 7 -24.11 1.16 -1.94
C ILE A 7 -23.53 0.08 -2.86
N SER A 8 -23.36 -1.12 -2.32
CA SER A 8 -22.82 -2.29 -3.03
C SER A 8 -21.45 -2.02 -3.64
N PRO A 9 -20.38 -1.99 -2.82
CA PRO A 9 -19.02 -1.92 -3.34
C PRO A 9 -18.71 -3.16 -4.17
N GLU A 10 -17.97 -2.97 -5.25
CA GLU A 10 -17.56 -4.04 -6.17
C GLU A 10 -16.04 -4.07 -6.29
N PHE A 11 -15.48 -5.30 -6.32
CA PHE A 11 -14.09 -5.50 -6.68
C PHE A 11 -13.96 -5.77 -8.17
N ARG A 12 -12.88 -5.26 -8.75
CA ARG A 12 -12.38 -5.63 -10.06
C ARG A 12 -10.93 -6.07 -9.93
N VAL A 13 -10.67 -7.32 -10.27
CA VAL A 13 -9.32 -7.89 -10.22
C VAL A 13 -8.88 -8.19 -11.65
N THR A 14 -7.78 -7.57 -12.07
CA THR A 14 -7.16 -7.86 -13.36
C THR A 14 -5.87 -8.63 -13.12
N VAL A 15 -5.67 -9.75 -13.83
CA VAL A 15 -4.44 -10.55 -13.79
C VAL A 15 -4.09 -10.95 -15.22
N GLY A 16 -3.05 -10.36 -15.78
CA GLY A 16 -2.71 -10.54 -17.20
C GLY A 16 -3.90 -10.17 -18.10
N ASP A 17 -4.41 -11.14 -18.85
CA ASP A 17 -5.55 -10.95 -19.76
C ASP A 17 -6.92 -11.24 -19.12
N TYR A 18 -6.95 -11.60 -17.83
CA TYR A 18 -8.19 -11.93 -17.13
C TYR A 18 -8.69 -10.75 -16.31
N GLU A 19 -10.00 -10.50 -16.38
CA GLU A 19 -10.74 -9.60 -15.48
C GLU A 19 -11.76 -10.42 -14.70
N ILE A 20 -11.77 -10.26 -13.37
CA ILE A 20 -12.58 -11.05 -12.44
C ILE A 20 -13.29 -10.09 -11.50
N SER A 21 -14.61 -10.19 -11.42
CA SER A 21 -15.45 -9.37 -10.52
C SER A 21 -16.36 -10.19 -9.62
N GLU A 22 -16.50 -11.49 -9.90
CA GLU A 22 -17.39 -12.39 -9.16
C GLU A 22 -16.69 -13.69 -8.77
N GLY A 23 -17.15 -14.33 -7.71
CA GLY A 23 -16.59 -15.61 -7.24
C GLY A 23 -15.21 -15.48 -6.62
N ILE A 24 -14.92 -14.32 -6.00
CA ILE A 24 -13.66 -14.04 -5.32
C ILE A 24 -13.92 -13.51 -3.91
N GLU A 25 -13.00 -13.82 -3.01
CA GLU A 25 -12.84 -13.12 -1.73
C GLU A 25 -11.51 -12.38 -1.77
N VAL A 26 -11.52 -11.14 -1.28
CA VAL A 26 -10.38 -10.23 -1.40
C VAL A 26 -9.94 -9.75 -0.03
N GLU A 27 -8.64 -9.79 0.25
CA GLU A 27 -8.02 -9.13 1.39
C GLU A 27 -6.82 -8.33 0.90
N CYS A 28 -6.91 -6.99 1.00
CA CYS A 28 -5.82 -6.09 0.68
C CYS A 28 -5.27 -5.44 1.96
N PHE A 29 -3.95 -5.38 2.03
CA PHE A 29 -3.19 -4.76 3.12
C PHE A 29 -2.25 -3.71 2.54
N SER A 30 -2.30 -2.50 3.10
CA SER A 30 -1.43 -1.41 2.73
C SER A 30 -0.95 -0.66 3.98
N SER A 31 0.36 -0.38 4.10
CA SER A 31 0.93 0.26 5.28
C SER A 31 2.21 1.03 4.95
N LYS A 32 2.35 2.21 5.52
CA LYS A 32 3.59 3.00 5.40
C LYS A 32 4.80 2.37 6.09
N GLU A 33 4.59 1.47 7.05
CA GLU A 33 5.65 0.76 7.76
C GLU A 33 6.06 -0.55 7.09
N SER A 34 5.14 -1.14 6.33
CA SER A 34 5.44 -2.32 5.53
C SER A 34 6.14 -1.90 4.25
N HIS A 35 7.28 -2.51 3.95
CA HIS A 35 7.98 -2.23 2.69
C HIS A 35 7.27 -2.80 1.46
N MET A 36 6.19 -3.56 1.62
CA MET A 36 5.50 -4.21 0.51
C MET A 36 4.03 -4.38 0.84
N ASP A 37 3.20 -3.68 0.11
CA ASP A 37 1.77 -3.87 0.14
C ASP A 37 1.39 -5.16 -0.58
N TRP A 38 0.27 -5.75 -0.19
CA TRP A 38 -0.18 -7.00 -0.79
C TRP A 38 -1.70 -7.10 -0.82
N CYS A 39 -2.18 -7.89 -1.79
CA CYS A 39 -3.57 -8.29 -1.86
C CYS A 39 -3.65 -9.79 -2.13
N ARG A 40 -4.48 -10.49 -1.36
CA ARG A 40 -4.83 -11.89 -1.53
C ARG A 40 -6.23 -11.98 -2.13
N VAL A 41 -6.34 -12.71 -3.22
CA VAL A 41 -7.60 -12.98 -3.89
C VAL A 41 -7.84 -14.49 -3.86
N GLU A 42 -8.80 -14.93 -3.07
CA GLU A 42 -9.23 -16.34 -3.04
C GLU A 42 -10.25 -16.59 -4.14
N LEU A 43 -10.04 -17.67 -4.90
CA LEU A 43 -10.90 -18.03 -6.03
C LEU A 43 -11.93 -19.07 -5.63
N SER A 44 -13.18 -18.83 -5.98
CA SER A 44 -14.23 -19.84 -5.82
C SER A 44 -13.88 -21.14 -6.58
N PRO A 45 -14.42 -22.30 -6.15
CA PRO A 45 -14.13 -23.57 -6.80
C PRO A 45 -14.39 -23.59 -8.31
N GLN A 46 -15.31 -22.76 -8.80
CA GLN A 46 -15.64 -22.63 -10.23
C GLN A 46 -14.55 -21.93 -11.03
N LEU A 47 -13.79 -21.01 -10.41
CA LEU A 47 -12.71 -20.26 -11.06
C LEU A 47 -11.35 -20.96 -10.94
N GLN A 48 -11.21 -21.86 -9.97
CA GLN A 48 -9.94 -22.56 -9.73
C GLN A 48 -9.52 -23.38 -10.96
N GLY A 49 -8.28 -23.12 -11.42
CA GLY A 49 -7.71 -23.78 -12.60
C GLY A 49 -8.19 -23.24 -13.96
N LEU A 50 -9.16 -22.31 -13.98
CA LEU A 50 -9.56 -21.61 -15.22
C LEU A 50 -8.63 -20.43 -15.52
N ILE A 51 -8.20 -19.73 -14.48
CA ILE A 51 -7.33 -18.58 -14.58
C ILE A 51 -5.89 -19.06 -14.56
N GLN A 52 -5.15 -18.76 -15.61
CA GLN A 52 -3.74 -19.11 -15.73
C GLN A 52 -2.89 -17.86 -15.56
N PHE A 53 -2.00 -17.89 -14.59
CA PHE A 53 -1.07 -16.80 -14.30
C PHE A 53 0.30 -17.36 -13.92
N LYS A 54 1.30 -16.54 -14.01
CA LYS A 54 2.67 -16.85 -13.63
C LYS A 54 3.25 -15.73 -12.74
N ASP A 55 4.35 -16.04 -12.15
CA ASP A 55 5.11 -15.11 -11.33
C ASP A 55 5.51 -13.88 -12.14
N MET A 56 5.26 -12.69 -11.61
CA MET A 56 5.45 -11.38 -12.26
C MET A 56 4.44 -11.03 -13.36
N ASP A 57 3.34 -11.73 -13.53
CA ASP A 57 2.25 -11.20 -14.35
C ASP A 57 1.71 -9.93 -13.70
N GLU A 58 1.45 -8.91 -14.50
CA GLU A 58 0.84 -7.67 -14.02
C GLU A 58 -0.55 -7.95 -13.47
N ALA A 59 -0.86 -7.32 -12.34
CA ALA A 59 -2.15 -7.48 -11.69
C ALA A 59 -2.56 -6.19 -10.96
N THR A 60 -3.86 -5.92 -10.98
CA THR A 60 -4.48 -4.79 -10.25
C THR A 60 -5.69 -5.29 -9.47
N VAL A 61 -5.92 -4.68 -8.31
CA VAL A 61 -7.17 -4.84 -7.56
C VAL A 61 -7.76 -3.47 -7.34
N GLU A 62 -8.94 -3.28 -7.87
CA GLU A 62 -9.70 -2.05 -7.74
C GLU A 62 -10.94 -2.32 -6.88
N LEU A 63 -11.36 -1.30 -6.16
CA LEU A 63 -12.61 -1.27 -5.41
C LEU A 63 -13.37 -0.02 -5.81
N GLY A 64 -14.67 -0.14 -6.00
CA GLY A 64 -15.45 1.01 -6.42
C GLY A 64 -16.94 0.84 -6.21
N TYR A 65 -17.67 1.86 -6.66
CA TYR A 65 -19.12 1.94 -6.62
C TYR A 65 -19.60 2.38 -7.99
N GLU A 66 -20.51 1.61 -8.62
CA GLU A 66 -21.00 1.88 -9.96
C GLU A 66 -19.82 1.94 -10.96
N ASP A 67 -19.52 3.12 -11.53
CA ASP A 67 -18.44 3.33 -12.49
C ASP A 67 -17.21 4.04 -11.88
N ASP A 68 -17.19 4.29 -10.57
CA ASP A 68 -16.12 5.03 -9.88
C ASP A 68 -15.26 4.08 -9.05
N PHE A 69 -14.18 3.60 -9.64
CA PHE A 69 -13.21 2.69 -9.06
C PHE A 69 -11.91 3.41 -8.72
N ASP A 70 -11.27 3.00 -7.64
CA ASP A 70 -9.86 3.35 -7.34
C ASP A 70 -9.06 2.09 -7.09
N SER A 71 -7.78 2.14 -7.42
CA SER A 71 -6.87 1.02 -7.22
C SER A 71 -6.50 0.87 -5.75
N LEU A 72 -6.74 -0.32 -5.19
CA LEU A 72 -6.21 -0.70 -3.88
C LEU A 72 -4.77 -1.15 -3.97
N ILE A 73 -4.40 -1.81 -5.08
CA ILE A 73 -3.05 -2.23 -5.37
C ILE A 73 -2.85 -2.37 -6.89
N ASP A 74 -1.73 -1.84 -7.35
CA ASP A 74 -1.16 -2.07 -8.67
C ASP A 74 0.16 -2.79 -8.49
N GLY A 75 0.33 -3.93 -9.12
CA GLY A 75 1.56 -4.69 -8.90
C GLY A 75 1.65 -5.96 -9.74
N TYR A 76 2.15 -7.01 -9.11
CA TYR A 76 2.50 -8.26 -9.77
C TYR A 76 2.07 -9.47 -8.97
N VAL A 77 1.70 -10.53 -9.68
CA VAL A 77 1.44 -11.84 -9.09
C VAL A 77 2.72 -12.40 -8.48
N ARG A 78 2.63 -12.84 -7.23
CA ARG A 78 3.68 -13.59 -6.56
C ARG A 78 3.29 -15.06 -6.47
N CYS A 79 3.93 -15.92 -7.26
CA CYS A 79 3.78 -17.37 -7.12
C CYS A 79 4.70 -17.87 -6.01
N GLY A 80 4.12 -18.62 -5.06
CA GLY A 80 4.85 -19.36 -4.02
C GLY A 80 4.97 -20.84 -4.36
N ASP A 81 5.55 -21.63 -3.44
CA ASP A 81 5.69 -23.07 -3.56
C ASP A 81 4.41 -23.81 -3.09
N GLY A 82 3.23 -23.37 -3.51
CA GLY A 82 1.97 -23.89 -3.01
C GLY A 82 0.85 -24.00 -4.04
N ASP A 83 -0.36 -24.18 -3.52
CA ASP A 83 -1.60 -24.36 -4.29
C ASP A 83 -2.11 -23.01 -4.85
N TYR A 84 -1.28 -22.34 -5.64
CA TYR A 84 -1.60 -20.98 -6.16
C TYR A 84 -2.79 -20.94 -7.14
N TRP A 85 -3.37 -22.09 -7.53
CA TRP A 85 -4.62 -22.08 -8.30
C TRP A 85 -5.88 -21.78 -7.46
N LYS A 86 -5.78 -21.76 -6.13
CA LYS A 86 -6.87 -21.42 -5.21
C LYS A 86 -6.86 -19.96 -4.83
N GLU A 87 -5.68 -19.35 -4.79
CA GLU A 87 -5.48 -17.96 -4.42
C GLU A 87 -4.46 -17.28 -5.32
N ILE A 88 -4.64 -16.01 -5.53
CA ILE A 88 -3.71 -15.13 -6.22
C ILE A 88 -3.13 -14.17 -5.20
N MET A 89 -1.81 -14.18 -5.00
CA MET A 89 -1.11 -13.21 -4.18
C MET A 89 -0.56 -12.11 -5.09
N ILE A 90 -1.02 -10.89 -4.90
CA ILE A 90 -0.57 -9.71 -5.63
C ILE A 90 0.25 -8.86 -4.68
N LYS A 91 1.36 -8.32 -5.14
CA LYS A 91 2.24 -7.43 -4.40
C LYS A 91 2.60 -6.23 -5.27
N ASP A 92 2.83 -5.10 -4.64
CA ASP A 92 3.20 -3.85 -5.31
C ASP A 92 4.58 -3.91 -6.00
N ASP A 93 5.00 -2.81 -6.59
CA ASP A 93 6.28 -2.66 -7.30
C ASP A 93 7.52 -2.88 -6.40
N MET A 94 7.38 -3.00 -5.07
CA MET A 94 8.47 -3.45 -4.19
C MET A 94 8.99 -4.83 -4.57
N MET A 95 8.21 -5.66 -5.27
CA MET A 95 8.71 -6.92 -5.83
C MET A 95 9.90 -6.73 -6.77
N LYS A 96 9.92 -5.65 -7.55
CA LYS A 96 11.07 -5.32 -8.41
C LYS A 96 12.31 -5.02 -7.58
N LEU A 97 12.15 -4.22 -6.51
CA LEU A 97 13.22 -3.90 -5.58
C LEU A 97 13.71 -5.12 -4.78
N ASP A 98 12.80 -6.03 -4.40
CA ASP A 98 13.19 -7.25 -3.69
C ASP A 98 14.02 -8.20 -4.57
N ARG A 99 13.75 -8.23 -5.87
CA ARG A 99 14.39 -9.14 -6.83
C ARG A 99 15.71 -8.64 -7.40
N VAL A 100 15.92 -7.33 -7.45
CA VAL A 100 17.18 -6.79 -7.94
C VAL A 100 18.30 -7.01 -6.92
N THR A 101 19.47 -7.40 -7.39
CA THR A 101 20.67 -7.54 -6.54
C THR A 101 21.64 -6.40 -6.81
N ILE A 102 21.89 -5.59 -5.79
CA ILE A 102 22.76 -4.43 -5.88
C ILE A 102 24.16 -4.80 -5.39
N LYS A 103 25.17 -4.47 -6.21
CA LYS A 103 26.57 -4.49 -5.83
C LYS A 103 27.24 -3.26 -6.44
N ALA A 104 27.56 -2.27 -5.60
CA ALA A 104 28.10 -1.00 -6.05
C ALA A 104 28.94 -0.31 -4.96
N SER A 105 29.75 0.65 -5.36
CA SER A 105 30.48 1.55 -4.48
C SER A 105 30.26 2.98 -4.95
N PHE A 106 29.99 3.86 -4.02
CA PHE A 106 29.71 5.28 -4.25
C PHE A 106 30.76 6.11 -3.52
N VAL A 107 31.23 7.15 -4.18
CA VAL A 107 32.21 8.11 -3.63
C VAL A 107 31.59 9.49 -3.63
N ASP A 108 31.76 10.25 -2.54
CA ASP A 108 31.21 11.60 -2.37
C ASP A 108 29.70 11.67 -2.71
N CYS A 109 28.92 10.74 -2.12
CA CYS A 109 27.52 10.52 -2.47
C CYS A 109 26.54 10.96 -1.36
N GLU A 110 25.40 11.43 -1.77
CA GLU A 110 24.21 11.65 -0.95
C GLU A 110 23.31 10.38 -0.92
N PRO A 111 22.41 10.22 0.06
CA PRO A 111 21.53 9.04 0.10
C PRO A 111 20.63 8.96 -1.13
N GLN A 112 20.17 10.11 -1.65
CA GLN A 112 19.35 10.17 -2.86
C GLN A 112 20.08 9.63 -4.10
N ASP A 113 21.40 9.79 -4.19
CA ASP A 113 22.18 9.26 -5.33
C ASP A 113 22.18 7.74 -5.33
N VAL A 114 22.33 7.14 -4.14
CA VAL A 114 22.29 5.69 -3.98
C VAL A 114 20.88 5.16 -4.30
N ILE A 115 19.83 5.82 -3.79
CA ILE A 115 18.45 5.40 -4.01
C ILE A 115 18.09 5.48 -5.50
N ARG A 116 18.42 6.58 -6.19
CA ARG A 116 18.21 6.70 -7.65
C ARG A 116 18.89 5.57 -8.44
N TYR A 117 20.10 5.21 -8.04
CA TYR A 117 20.79 4.08 -8.67
C TYR A 117 20.05 2.76 -8.44
N VAL A 118 19.57 2.51 -7.22
CA VAL A 118 18.79 1.29 -6.89
C VAL A 118 17.51 1.23 -7.70
N LEU A 119 16.77 2.34 -7.79
CA LEU A 119 15.54 2.44 -8.57
C LEU A 119 15.80 2.18 -10.06
N ALA A 120 16.86 2.78 -10.61
CA ALA A 120 17.25 2.55 -12.00
C ALA A 120 17.60 1.07 -12.26
N CYS A 121 18.32 0.40 -11.33
CA CYS A 121 18.62 -1.02 -11.46
C CYS A 121 17.36 -1.90 -11.43
N ALA A 122 16.30 -1.46 -10.75
CA ALA A 122 15.02 -2.15 -10.66
C ALA A 122 14.05 -1.78 -11.81
N GLY A 123 14.44 -0.84 -12.70
CA GLY A 123 13.59 -0.34 -13.79
C GLY A 123 12.41 0.51 -13.29
N ILE A 124 12.60 1.22 -12.18
CA ILE A 124 11.61 2.13 -11.61
C ILE A 124 11.95 3.55 -12.04
N GLU A 125 11.08 4.16 -12.81
CA GLU A 125 11.28 5.49 -13.42
C GLU A 125 10.48 6.58 -12.69
N ASP A 126 9.31 6.23 -12.14
CA ASP A 126 8.43 7.15 -11.45
C ASP A 126 8.71 7.13 -9.94
N TYR A 127 9.33 8.20 -9.44
CA TYR A 127 9.65 8.32 -8.01
C TYR A 127 9.73 9.78 -7.53
N ILE A 128 9.46 9.96 -6.25
CA ILE A 128 9.62 11.23 -5.53
C ILE A 128 10.45 10.96 -4.27
N LEU A 129 11.61 11.59 -4.17
CA LEU A 129 12.50 11.51 -3.03
C LEU A 129 12.46 12.80 -2.24
N SER A 130 12.65 12.72 -0.92
CA SER A 130 12.86 13.90 -0.08
C SER A 130 13.98 14.77 -0.65
N ASP A 131 13.78 16.06 -0.64
CA ASP A 131 14.75 17.09 -1.03
C ASP A 131 15.62 17.58 0.14
N GLU A 132 15.46 16.98 1.32
CA GLU A 132 16.28 17.30 2.48
C GLU A 132 17.75 16.98 2.25
N ASN A 133 18.64 17.84 2.80
CA ASN A 133 20.07 17.62 2.75
C ASN A 133 20.52 16.77 3.94
N TYR A 134 20.83 15.50 3.67
CA TYR A 134 21.30 14.53 4.67
C TYR A 134 22.83 14.49 4.75
N GLY A 135 23.54 15.33 4.00
CA GLY A 135 25.00 15.31 3.89
C GLY A 135 25.54 14.17 3.05
N LYS A 136 26.84 14.25 2.77
CA LYS A 136 27.57 13.31 1.93
C LYS A 136 28.40 12.32 2.74
N LYS A 137 28.64 11.16 2.16
CA LYS A 137 29.62 10.18 2.60
C LYS A 137 30.75 10.09 1.58
N ASP A 138 31.99 10.08 2.08
CA ASP A 138 33.19 9.91 1.23
C ASP A 138 33.17 8.58 0.47
N LEU A 139 32.67 7.53 1.13
CA LEU A 139 32.54 6.18 0.56
C LEU A 139 31.33 5.45 1.14
N PHE A 140 30.52 4.88 0.27
CA PHE A 140 29.43 3.96 0.63
C PHE A 140 29.49 2.72 -0.26
N VAL A 141 29.52 1.54 0.34
CA VAL A 141 29.72 0.26 -0.36
C VAL A 141 28.56 -0.68 -0.07
N ILE A 142 28.02 -1.26 -1.13
CA ILE A 142 26.94 -2.25 -1.07
C ILE A 142 27.47 -3.56 -1.64
N ASP A 143 27.35 -4.63 -0.89
CA ASP A 143 27.77 -5.97 -1.35
C ASP A 143 26.59 -6.94 -1.36
N LYS A 144 26.07 -7.20 -2.57
CA LYS A 144 25.02 -8.16 -2.90
C LYS A 144 23.78 -8.10 -1.98
N ARG A 145 23.07 -7.00 -2.00
CA ARG A 145 21.81 -6.81 -1.27
C ARG A 145 20.64 -6.62 -2.25
N SER A 146 19.43 -6.99 -1.83
CA SER A 146 18.22 -6.58 -2.58
C SER A 146 18.05 -5.06 -2.53
N GLY A 147 17.27 -4.51 -3.47
CA GLY A 147 17.00 -3.08 -3.51
C GLY A 147 16.37 -2.59 -2.20
N ILE A 148 15.37 -3.30 -1.65
CA ILE A 148 14.73 -2.96 -0.37
C ILE A 148 15.77 -2.89 0.76
N LYS A 149 16.60 -3.93 0.90
CA LYS A 149 17.64 -3.95 1.94
C LYS A 149 18.70 -2.85 1.73
N THR A 150 18.97 -2.49 0.49
CA THR A 150 19.88 -1.40 0.16
C THR A 150 19.32 -0.06 0.61
N ILE A 151 18.05 0.23 0.34
CA ILE A 151 17.41 1.48 0.78
C ILE A 151 17.33 1.54 2.32
N ALA A 152 16.98 0.44 2.97
CA ALA A 152 17.01 0.37 4.44
C ALA A 152 18.42 0.60 5.02
N GLU A 153 19.48 0.08 4.36
CA GLU A 153 20.87 0.33 4.75
C GLU A 153 21.30 1.79 4.52
N VAL A 154 20.80 2.42 3.46
CA VAL A 154 20.96 3.87 3.24
C VAL A 154 20.37 4.63 4.43
N ASN A 155 19.11 4.38 4.78
CA ASN A 155 18.48 5.03 5.93
C ASN A 155 19.33 4.85 7.19
N SER A 156 19.68 3.61 7.53
CA SER A 156 20.50 3.32 8.71
C SER A 156 21.86 4.01 8.69
N SER A 157 22.52 4.02 7.53
CA SER A 157 23.87 4.58 7.38
C SER A 157 23.92 6.10 7.53
N TRP A 158 22.88 6.81 7.10
CA TRP A 158 22.77 8.27 7.28
C TRP A 158 22.03 8.67 8.56
N GLY A 159 21.55 7.69 9.38
CA GLY A 159 20.76 7.97 10.58
C GLY A 159 19.39 8.57 10.28
N ILE A 160 18.78 8.15 9.17
CA ILE A 160 17.51 8.63 8.67
C ILE A 160 16.41 7.62 9.01
N SER A 161 15.20 8.10 9.31
CA SER A 161 14.02 7.27 9.55
C SER A 161 12.95 7.47 8.48
N ASN A 162 13.35 7.75 7.25
CA ASN A 162 12.43 7.99 6.15
C ASN A 162 11.67 6.71 5.78
N PRO A 163 10.34 6.74 5.79
CA PRO A 163 9.56 5.67 5.19
C PRO A 163 9.78 5.64 3.68
N PHE A 164 9.61 4.47 3.09
CA PHE A 164 9.58 4.31 1.64
C PHE A 164 8.55 3.27 1.24
N PHE A 165 7.78 3.59 0.22
CA PHE A 165 6.63 2.80 -0.23
C PHE A 165 6.28 3.14 -1.68
N PHE A 166 5.44 2.32 -2.29
CA PHE A 166 4.76 2.66 -3.54
C PHE A 166 3.33 3.12 -3.26
N GLN A 167 2.87 4.09 -4.04
CA GLN A 167 1.47 4.47 -4.13
C GLN A 167 1.16 4.79 -5.59
N LYS A 168 0.16 4.11 -6.16
CA LYS A 168 -0.23 4.30 -7.58
C LYS A 168 0.98 4.21 -8.53
N LYS A 169 1.83 3.20 -8.35
CA LYS A 169 3.08 2.93 -9.12
C LYS A 169 4.19 3.97 -8.96
N VAL A 170 4.01 5.02 -8.18
CA VAL A 170 5.06 5.99 -7.86
C VAL A 170 5.77 5.58 -6.58
N PHE A 171 7.10 5.54 -6.60
CA PHE A 171 7.91 5.29 -5.42
C PHE A 171 8.14 6.57 -4.63
N TYR A 172 7.90 6.53 -3.33
CA TYR A 172 8.14 7.63 -2.40
C TYR A 172 9.22 7.24 -1.38
N TRP A 173 10.11 8.19 -1.06
CA TRP A 173 11.08 8.06 0.01
C TRP A 173 11.19 9.37 0.79
N GLY A 174 10.83 9.34 2.10
CA GLY A 174 10.86 10.50 2.97
C GLY A 174 9.87 11.60 2.62
N THR A 175 8.90 11.28 1.78
CA THR A 175 7.81 12.18 1.37
C THR A 175 6.55 11.37 1.06
N LYS A 176 5.46 12.03 0.73
CA LYS A 176 4.16 11.43 0.39
C LYS A 176 3.51 12.18 -0.76
N GLU A 177 2.46 11.63 -1.34
CA GLU A 177 1.63 12.32 -2.33
C GLU A 177 0.99 13.59 -1.73
N ASP A 178 0.91 14.64 -2.55
CA ASP A 178 0.18 15.84 -2.19
C ASP A 178 -1.32 15.57 -2.15
N GLN A 179 -1.87 15.56 -0.95
CA GLN A 179 -3.29 15.31 -0.73
C GLN A 179 -4.12 16.54 -1.12
N LYS A 180 -5.06 16.36 -2.06
CA LYS A 180 -5.93 17.44 -2.56
C LYS A 180 -7.23 17.57 -1.76
N GLU A 181 -7.71 16.49 -1.16
CA GLU A 181 -9.00 16.42 -0.47
C GLU A 181 -8.84 15.79 0.90
N MET A 182 -9.53 16.32 1.91
CA MET A 182 -9.62 15.75 3.25
C MET A 182 -10.88 14.90 3.36
N TYR A 183 -10.73 13.63 3.70
CA TYR A 183 -11.87 12.75 3.97
C TYR A 183 -12.28 12.86 5.43
N VAL A 184 -13.59 12.85 5.69
CA VAL A 184 -14.15 12.88 7.03
C VAL A 184 -14.75 11.51 7.36
N LEU A 185 -14.26 10.92 8.44
CA LEU A 185 -14.77 9.68 9.03
C LEU A 185 -15.71 10.04 10.18
N GLU A 186 -17.01 9.83 10.00
CA GLU A 186 -18.06 10.31 10.90
C GLU A 186 -18.80 9.16 11.59
N GLU A 187 -19.02 9.30 12.92
CA GLU A 187 -19.81 8.37 13.71
C GLU A 187 -21.28 8.32 13.22
N GLY A 188 -21.79 7.11 12.99
CA GLY A 188 -23.14 6.91 12.45
C GLY A 188 -23.27 7.19 10.95
N GLY A 189 -22.19 7.57 10.29
CA GLY A 189 -22.08 7.73 8.83
C GLY A 189 -21.11 6.70 8.25
N THR A 190 -19.85 7.05 8.14
CA THR A 190 -18.81 6.20 7.56
C THR A 190 -18.19 5.23 8.56
N ILE A 191 -18.12 5.57 9.87
CA ILE A 191 -17.56 4.71 10.92
C ILE A 191 -18.64 3.74 11.42
N LEU A 192 -18.37 2.45 11.33
CA LEU A 192 -19.18 1.36 11.88
C LEU A 192 -18.77 1.03 13.32
N ALA A 193 -17.46 1.02 13.60
CA ALA A 193 -16.91 0.83 14.93
C ALA A 193 -15.57 1.57 15.09
N LEU A 194 -15.27 2.03 16.31
CA LEU A 194 -13.98 2.64 16.65
C LEU A 194 -13.43 1.99 17.92
N ASN A 195 -12.27 1.35 17.79
CA ASN A 195 -11.59 0.62 18.85
C ASN A 195 -10.18 1.16 19.07
N LYS A 196 -9.66 1.01 20.29
CA LYS A 196 -8.28 1.40 20.62
C LYS A 196 -7.49 0.16 21.05
N TYR A 197 -6.32 -0.04 20.44
CA TYR A 197 -5.39 -1.12 20.73
C TYR A 197 -4.00 -0.53 21.02
N GLY A 198 -3.69 -0.35 22.30
CA GLY A 198 -2.47 0.34 22.72
C GLY A 198 -2.48 1.80 22.27
N ASP A 199 -1.48 2.19 21.47
CA ASP A 199 -1.35 3.54 20.93
C ASP A 199 -2.06 3.72 19.57
N LEU A 200 -2.58 2.64 18.99
CA LEU A 200 -3.28 2.66 17.71
C LEU A 200 -4.80 2.65 17.90
N TRP A 201 -5.48 3.42 17.09
CA TRP A 201 -6.90 3.34 16.86
C TRP A 201 -7.18 2.55 15.59
N GLU A 202 -8.26 1.77 15.62
CA GLU A 202 -8.82 1.06 14.48
C GLU A 202 -10.23 1.58 14.25
N ALA A 203 -10.46 2.21 13.10
CA ALA A 203 -11.77 2.56 12.63
C ALA A 203 -12.23 1.49 11.61
N GLU A 204 -13.26 0.72 11.97
CA GLU A 204 -13.99 -0.08 10.99
C GLU A 204 -14.96 0.84 10.26
N THR A 205 -14.87 0.88 8.94
CA THR A 205 -15.64 1.80 8.09
C THR A 205 -16.34 1.03 6.97
N ILE A 206 -17.34 1.67 6.36
CA ILE A 206 -17.74 1.26 5.01
C ILE A 206 -16.53 1.32 4.08
N ALA A 207 -16.58 0.62 2.97
CA ALA A 207 -15.49 0.64 2.00
C ALA A 207 -15.32 2.04 1.38
N ILE A 208 -14.15 2.66 1.57
CA ILE A 208 -13.81 3.98 1.02
C ILE A 208 -12.51 3.82 0.21
N PRO A 209 -12.59 3.45 -1.07
CA PRO A 209 -11.43 3.05 -1.87
C PRO A 209 -10.37 4.14 -2.02
N TRP A 210 -10.74 5.40 -1.86
CA TRP A 210 -9.85 6.55 -2.04
C TRP A 210 -8.95 6.85 -0.83
N ILE A 211 -9.14 6.15 0.32
CA ILE A 211 -8.31 6.36 1.51
C ILE A 211 -7.16 5.35 1.51
N HIS A 212 -5.94 5.88 1.47
CA HIS A 212 -4.70 5.12 1.51
C HIS A 212 -3.87 5.48 2.74
N HIS A 213 -2.87 4.66 3.08
CA HIS A 213 -1.90 5.04 4.13
C HIS A 213 -1.19 6.36 3.78
N SER A 214 -0.62 7.02 4.78
CA SER A 214 0.07 8.32 4.68
C SER A 214 -0.82 9.53 4.35
N GLN A 215 -2.12 9.33 4.05
CA GLN A 215 -3.08 10.43 3.93
C GLN A 215 -3.54 10.93 5.30
N GLU A 216 -4.00 12.16 5.33
CA GLU A 216 -4.67 12.75 6.49
C GLU A 216 -6.19 12.60 6.35
N VAL A 217 -6.84 12.21 7.44
CA VAL A 217 -8.30 12.11 7.53
C VAL A 217 -8.77 12.81 8.79
N GLU A 218 -9.95 13.40 8.74
CA GLU A 218 -10.60 13.95 9.91
C GLU A 218 -11.52 12.88 10.52
N VAL A 219 -11.28 12.52 11.79
CA VAL A 219 -12.13 11.60 12.54
C VAL A 219 -13.07 12.40 13.41
N GLN A 220 -14.38 12.15 13.30
CA GLN A 220 -15.44 12.76 14.08
C GLN A 220 -16.25 11.66 14.78
N HIS A 221 -15.81 11.29 15.99
CA HIS A 221 -16.44 10.22 16.78
C HIS A 221 -16.42 10.59 18.27
N SER A 222 -17.41 10.13 19.03
CA SER A 222 -17.54 10.40 20.47
C SER A 222 -16.34 9.93 21.31
N LYS A 223 -15.59 8.91 20.84
CA LYS A 223 -14.39 8.39 21.50
C LYS A 223 -13.10 9.09 21.06
N TYR A 224 -13.10 9.73 19.88
CA TYR A 224 -11.94 10.40 19.31
C TYR A 224 -12.37 11.42 18.26
N SER A 225 -11.80 12.62 18.29
CA SER A 225 -12.04 13.65 17.28
C SER A 225 -10.74 14.37 16.95
N GLY A 226 -10.43 14.55 15.67
CA GLY A 226 -9.24 15.25 15.20
C GLY A 226 -8.75 14.79 13.83
N ILE A 227 -7.74 15.50 13.31
CA ILE A 227 -7.05 15.14 12.08
C ILE A 227 -5.94 14.14 12.43
N VAL A 228 -5.89 13.05 11.72
CA VAL A 228 -4.91 11.97 11.93
C VAL A 228 -4.31 11.52 10.60
N THR A 229 -3.09 11.00 10.65
CA THR A 229 -2.47 10.33 9.50
C THR A 229 -2.82 8.85 9.53
N VAL A 230 -3.27 8.34 8.41
CA VAL A 230 -3.52 6.91 8.20
C VAL A 230 -2.19 6.15 8.18
N GLU A 231 -2.02 5.22 9.13
CA GLU A 231 -0.83 4.37 9.25
C GLU A 231 -0.93 3.15 8.35
N LYS A 232 -2.12 2.58 8.29
CA LYS A 232 -2.39 1.31 7.62
C LYS A 232 -3.86 1.21 7.24
N THR A 233 -4.13 0.55 6.13
CA THR A 233 -5.48 0.13 5.72
C THR A 233 -5.54 -1.37 5.50
N ILE A 234 -6.67 -1.98 5.84
CA ILE A 234 -7.01 -3.35 5.49
C ILE A 234 -8.41 -3.32 4.88
N VAL A 235 -8.56 -3.88 3.69
CA VAL A 235 -9.85 -4.04 3.03
C VAL A 235 -10.13 -5.52 2.87
N ARG A 236 -11.33 -5.98 3.27
CA ARG A 236 -11.72 -7.39 3.16
C ARG A 236 -13.13 -7.51 2.62
N SER A 237 -13.34 -8.48 1.73
CA SER A 237 -14.67 -9.04 1.53
C SER A 237 -14.86 -10.26 2.42
N ASP A 238 -16.10 -10.53 2.79
CA ASP A 238 -16.51 -11.77 3.45
C ASP A 238 -17.22 -12.72 2.47
N ASP A 239 -17.58 -13.90 2.95
CA ASP A 239 -18.28 -14.94 2.19
C ASP A 239 -19.71 -14.53 1.75
N THR A 240 -20.25 -13.46 2.32
CA THR A 240 -21.54 -12.88 1.90
C THR A 240 -21.38 -11.80 0.82
N GLY A 241 -20.14 -11.41 0.50
CA GLY A 241 -19.80 -10.33 -0.41
C GLY A 241 -19.84 -8.94 0.24
N ALA A 242 -20.02 -8.85 1.57
CA ALA A 242 -19.88 -7.57 2.27
C ALA A 242 -18.42 -7.16 2.32
N VAL A 243 -18.16 -5.86 2.11
CA VAL A 243 -16.81 -5.30 2.13
C VAL A 243 -16.62 -4.43 3.35
N HIS A 244 -15.60 -4.74 4.14
CA HIS A 244 -15.19 -4.01 5.33
C HIS A 244 -13.84 -3.36 5.11
N MET A 245 -13.69 -2.13 5.54
CA MET A 245 -12.42 -1.42 5.54
C MET A 245 -12.03 -1.05 6.96
N TYR A 246 -10.79 -1.33 7.32
CA TYR A 246 -10.19 -0.99 8.61
C TYR A 246 -9.08 0.02 8.38
N ILE A 247 -9.22 1.18 9.02
CA ILE A 247 -8.27 2.29 8.95
C ILE A 247 -7.60 2.40 10.30
N TYR A 248 -6.27 2.34 10.31
CA TYR A 248 -5.47 2.43 11.53
C TYR A 248 -4.73 3.76 11.57
N PHE A 249 -4.73 4.39 12.74
CA PHE A 249 -4.02 5.65 12.97
C PHE A 249 -3.52 5.75 14.41
N ALA A 250 -2.42 6.47 14.63
CA ALA A 250 -1.97 6.81 15.98
C ALA A 250 -2.82 7.97 16.51
N GLY A 251 -3.30 7.84 17.74
CA GLY A 251 -3.96 8.95 18.42
C GLY A 251 -2.91 9.96 18.88
N GLY A 252 -3.04 11.22 18.47
CA GLY A 252 -2.33 12.32 19.14
C GLY A 252 -2.74 12.41 20.60
N GLU A 253 -1.88 12.98 21.45
CA GLU A 253 -2.29 13.36 22.80
C GLU A 253 -3.51 14.28 22.68
N GLN A 254 -4.67 13.81 23.12
CA GLN A 254 -5.80 14.68 23.34
C GLN A 254 -5.44 15.49 24.59
N ASP A 255 -5.24 16.78 24.46
CA ASP A 255 -5.33 17.71 25.59
C ASP A 255 -6.74 17.57 26.20
N VAL A 256 -6.81 16.88 27.35
CA VAL A 256 -8.00 16.73 28.18
C VAL A 256 -8.20 17.99 28.99
#